data_d39068c47846c79e8762284869ff11f1
#
_entry.id   d39068c47846c79e8762284869ff11f1
#
_cell.length_a   1.000
_cell.length_b   1.000
_cell.length_c   1.000
_cell.angle_alpha   90.00
_cell.angle_beta   90.00
_cell.angle_gamma   90.00
#
_symmetry.space_group_name_H-M   'P 1'
#
loop_
_entity.id
_entity.type
_entity.pdbx_description
1 polymer ?
#
loop_
_entity_poly.entity_id
_entity_poly.type
_entity_poly.pdbx_seq_one_letter_code
_entity_poly.pdbx_strand_id
1 'polypeptide(L)'
;MNILGLYGGFDWDANKSFNEHQDLTWTHDAGATLISNGNHISSISQERLTRIKYDGNFPQESIDYCLSAGNLSYEDIDLICVPSMCLTIWYKQYYEGTITKKLTSLFPNAKIKFVSHHLSHAASAVFSCDFNEGSFLVLDGAGSLLYSYEFKDTQHVETNSIGYFNKKKSIFRFFPGIHNVNEFGSYYHSLSHKIYCEKIQKQINGYDEKYRESWDGKIMGLSAYGSHIEFTEDLKDCQLSKELVYDEVPYVTFEGRPYKENHTFKNADEKAYILQKNFECALLDYVTELKNKSYLDDYICFAGGSFLNVLGNSVLKQSGLFKDIHVPPYPNDVGLHFGAACFGAFQNKEEINLPKNIALLGKNYTQEEIEQELQNFNLDYQKYENFEELCEFTAQELNKNKIIGWFQNRSEFGPRALGSRSLLMHPGPAKNKDIMNSRVKHREYWRPFAGIVLENHLNDYFVEDFCSPYMLYSLTVKKEKKNEIAAITHVDNTCRIQTVTKELQPEVATLIQKFKEVSGIPVVLNTSFNDNGEPIVETPEDAIKAFNNLDIDYLVIGNYVVKKSEISYL
;
A
#
# COMPACT_ATOMS: atom_id res chain seq x y z
N MET A 1 -6.86 27.88 -0.52
CA MET A 1 -7.29 27.23 0.74
C MET A 1 -6.26 26.19 1.15
N ASN A 2 -5.91 26.13 2.44
CA ASN A 2 -5.04 25.12 3.01
C ASN A 2 -5.89 24.01 3.64
N ILE A 3 -5.82 22.82 3.07
CA ILE A 3 -6.66 21.66 3.45
C ILE A 3 -5.77 20.59 4.03
N LEU A 4 -6.09 20.13 5.24
CA LEU A 4 -5.40 19.04 5.93
C LEU A 4 -6.33 17.83 6.01
N GLY A 5 -5.94 16.71 5.40
CA GLY A 5 -6.57 15.41 5.60
C GLY A 5 -5.90 14.70 6.75
N LEU A 6 -6.67 14.16 7.69
CA LEU A 6 -6.15 13.47 8.88
C LEU A 6 -6.86 12.15 9.09
N TYR A 7 -6.10 11.09 9.38
CA TYR A 7 -6.61 9.80 9.82
C TYR A 7 -5.79 9.26 10.98
N GLY A 8 -6.45 8.64 11.98
CA GLY A 8 -5.80 8.06 13.16
C GLY A 8 -6.69 8.09 14.41
N GLY A 9 -6.15 7.66 15.53
CA GLY A 9 -6.83 7.66 16.83
C GLY A 9 -6.90 9.05 17.44
N PHE A 10 -8.10 9.52 17.73
CA PHE A 10 -8.32 10.84 18.31
C PHE A 10 -8.63 10.81 19.82
N ASP A 11 -8.91 9.65 20.37
CA ASP A 11 -9.40 9.47 21.75
C ASP A 11 -8.40 8.65 22.56
N TRP A 12 -7.25 9.24 22.83
CA TRP A 12 -6.25 8.61 23.68
C TRP A 12 -6.27 9.22 25.08
N ASP A 13 -6.99 8.57 26.00
CA ASP A 13 -6.77 8.78 27.44
C ASP A 13 -5.80 7.69 27.92
N ALA A 14 -4.53 8.07 28.10
CA ALA A 14 -3.47 7.16 28.55
C ALA A 14 -3.75 6.48 29.91
N ASN A 15 -4.81 6.91 30.62
CA ASN A 15 -5.23 6.36 31.91
C ASN A 15 -6.35 5.30 31.79
N LYS A 16 -6.89 5.08 30.58
CA LYS A 16 -7.91 4.04 30.36
C LYS A 16 -7.28 2.76 29.84
N SER A 17 -7.74 1.63 30.33
CA SER A 17 -7.32 0.32 29.84
C SER A 17 -7.83 0.08 28.41
N PHE A 18 -7.11 -0.72 27.63
CA PHE A 18 -7.50 -1.14 26.27
C PHE A 18 -8.95 -1.68 26.22
N ASN A 19 -9.41 -2.38 27.28
CA ASN A 19 -10.76 -2.92 27.36
C ASN A 19 -11.87 -1.86 27.54
N GLU A 20 -11.54 -0.66 28.02
CA GLU A 20 -12.48 0.45 28.19
C GLU A 20 -12.64 1.29 26.91
N HIS A 21 -11.75 1.07 25.92
CA HIS A 21 -11.74 1.76 24.62
C HIS A 21 -12.15 0.84 23.46
N GLN A 22 -12.55 -0.42 23.71
CA GLN A 22 -12.77 -1.46 22.69
C GLN A 22 -13.67 -1.07 21.51
N ASP A 23 -14.48 -0.03 21.65
CA ASP A 23 -15.45 0.36 20.62
C ASP A 23 -15.00 1.54 19.74
N LEU A 24 -13.84 2.19 20.00
CA LEU A 24 -13.47 3.47 19.37
C LEU A 24 -12.08 3.53 18.72
N THR A 25 -11.20 2.57 18.92
CA THR A 25 -9.76 2.72 18.67
C THR A 25 -9.14 1.70 17.71
N TRP A 26 -9.91 1.06 16.86
CA TRP A 26 -9.36 0.17 15.81
C TRP A 26 -8.88 0.98 14.60
N THR A 27 -8.07 2.01 14.85
CA THR A 27 -7.39 2.73 13.78
C THR A 27 -5.98 2.17 13.61
N HIS A 28 -5.60 1.91 12.40
CA HIS A 28 -4.24 1.62 11.96
C HIS A 28 -3.92 2.54 10.77
N ASP A 29 -2.65 2.63 10.38
CA ASP A 29 -2.24 3.44 9.24
C ASP A 29 -2.58 4.95 9.36
N ALA A 30 -2.43 5.51 10.58
CA ALA A 30 -2.63 6.93 10.81
C ALA A 30 -1.71 7.78 9.92
N GLY A 31 -2.12 9.01 9.60
CA GLY A 31 -1.32 9.89 8.77
C GLY A 31 -1.98 11.23 8.46
N ALA A 32 -1.26 12.05 7.68
CA ALA A 32 -1.70 13.36 7.25
C ALA A 32 -1.38 13.64 5.77
N THR A 33 -2.22 14.47 5.16
CA THR A 33 -2.03 15.02 3.80
C THR A 33 -2.31 16.51 3.81
N LEU A 34 -1.42 17.30 3.23
CA LEU A 34 -1.59 18.74 3.04
C LEU A 34 -1.77 19.09 1.56
N ILE A 35 -2.87 19.78 1.26
CA ILE A 35 -3.14 20.44 -0.03
C ILE A 35 -3.20 21.94 0.24
N SER A 36 -2.40 22.74 -0.46
CA SER A 36 -2.40 24.18 -0.36
C SER A 36 -2.69 24.84 -1.70
N ASN A 37 -3.75 25.65 -1.76
CA ASN A 37 -4.17 26.34 -2.98
C ASN A 37 -4.30 25.37 -4.19
N GLY A 38 -4.92 24.23 -3.96
CA GLY A 38 -5.09 23.17 -4.94
C GLY A 38 -3.85 22.31 -5.24
N ASN A 39 -2.67 22.68 -4.75
CA ASN A 39 -1.44 21.91 -4.98
C ASN A 39 -1.20 20.93 -3.84
N HIS A 40 -0.92 19.68 -4.15
CA HIS A 40 -0.46 18.70 -3.19
C HIS A 40 0.95 19.08 -2.68
N ILE A 41 1.09 19.21 -1.37
CA ILE A 41 2.36 19.53 -0.71
C ILE A 41 3.07 18.27 -0.24
N SER A 42 2.41 17.49 0.64
CA SER A 42 2.96 16.24 1.17
C SER A 42 1.87 15.32 1.69
N SER A 43 2.17 14.02 1.70
CA SER A 43 1.39 12.98 2.37
C SER A 43 2.34 12.00 3.07
N ILE A 44 2.03 11.63 4.31
CA ILE A 44 2.87 10.74 5.11
C ILE A 44 2.04 9.90 6.07
N SER A 45 2.44 8.64 6.25
CA SER A 45 1.90 7.77 7.30
C SER A 45 2.68 7.98 8.60
N GLN A 46 1.98 8.01 9.71
CA GLN A 46 2.51 8.19 11.07
C GLN A 46 3.61 7.18 11.39
N GLU A 47 3.43 5.91 11.00
CA GLU A 47 4.42 4.85 11.19
C GLU A 47 5.82 5.20 10.68
N ARG A 48 5.90 5.98 9.58
CA ARG A 48 7.18 6.38 8.97
C ARG A 48 8.01 7.28 9.89
N LEU A 49 7.33 8.07 10.71
CA LEU A 49 7.94 9.07 11.61
C LEU A 49 8.14 8.51 13.02
N THR A 50 7.15 7.82 13.57
CA THR A 50 7.24 7.22 14.92
C THR A 50 8.05 5.93 14.95
N ARG A 51 8.31 5.31 13.81
CA ARG A 51 8.95 3.99 13.66
C ARG A 51 8.15 2.84 14.28
N ILE A 52 6.87 3.07 14.57
CA ILE A 52 5.90 2.06 15.06
C ILE A 52 5.08 1.54 13.89
N LYS A 53 5.24 0.25 13.57
CA LYS A 53 4.53 -0.37 12.43
C LYS A 53 3.02 -0.32 12.63
N TYR A 54 2.27 0.08 11.56
CA TYR A 54 0.81 0.26 11.60
C TYR A 54 0.34 1.21 12.71
N ASP A 55 1.11 2.27 12.99
CA ASP A 55 0.74 3.25 14.03
C ASP A 55 -0.64 3.85 13.74
N GLY A 56 -1.57 3.63 14.66
CA GLY A 56 -2.94 4.12 14.59
C GLY A 56 -3.22 5.26 15.57
N ASN A 57 -2.20 5.77 16.25
CA ASN A 57 -2.36 6.87 17.21
C ASN A 57 -2.75 8.20 16.53
N PHE A 58 -2.95 9.24 17.34
CA PHE A 58 -3.15 10.59 16.81
C PHE A 58 -1.95 11.01 15.98
N PRO A 59 -2.15 11.48 14.71
CA PRO A 59 -1.07 11.66 13.75
C PRO A 59 -0.29 12.98 13.95
N GLN A 60 0.22 13.22 15.17
CA GLN A 60 0.90 14.47 15.53
C GLN A 60 2.14 14.73 14.67
N GLU A 61 3.02 13.73 14.56
CA GLU A 61 4.26 13.85 13.80
C GLU A 61 3.99 14.03 12.30
N SER A 62 2.93 13.38 11.78
CA SER A 62 2.50 13.54 10.40
C SER A 62 1.93 14.93 10.12
N ILE A 63 1.23 15.53 11.07
CA ILE A 63 0.74 16.91 11.00
C ILE A 63 1.93 17.86 10.91
N ASP A 64 2.87 17.76 11.87
CA ASP A 64 4.04 18.63 11.94
C ASP A 64 4.92 18.52 10.68
N TYR A 65 5.09 17.29 10.18
CA TYR A 65 5.77 17.03 8.92
C TYR A 65 5.11 17.72 7.73
N CYS A 66 3.79 17.60 7.59
CA CYS A 66 3.04 18.23 6.50
C CYS A 66 3.07 19.76 6.59
N LEU A 67 2.88 20.33 7.78
CA LEU A 67 2.95 21.77 8.00
C LEU A 67 4.35 22.31 7.69
N SER A 68 5.41 21.62 8.17
CA SER A 68 6.80 21.98 7.85
C SER A 68 7.08 21.94 6.35
N ALA A 69 6.60 20.92 5.64
CA ALA A 69 6.76 20.81 4.19
C ALA A 69 6.07 21.95 3.42
N GLY A 70 4.97 22.47 3.95
CA GLY A 70 4.21 23.59 3.40
C GLY A 70 4.68 24.96 3.89
N ASN A 71 5.61 25.03 4.84
CA ASN A 71 5.99 26.26 5.56
C ASN A 71 4.76 26.98 6.14
N LEU A 72 3.86 26.22 6.77
CA LEU A 72 2.61 26.66 7.38
C LEU A 72 2.60 26.40 8.88
N SER A 73 1.79 27.18 9.61
CA SER A 73 1.46 26.98 11.02
C SER A 73 0.08 26.33 11.16
N TYR A 74 -0.30 25.98 12.38
CA TYR A 74 -1.63 25.45 12.71
C TYR A 74 -2.76 26.45 12.41
N GLU A 75 -2.49 27.74 12.55
CA GLU A 75 -3.43 28.85 12.31
C GLU A 75 -3.70 29.08 10.83
N ASP A 76 -2.83 28.59 9.94
CA ASP A 76 -2.94 28.76 8.49
C ASP A 76 -3.88 27.74 7.83
N ILE A 77 -4.36 26.74 8.57
CA ILE A 77 -5.23 25.70 8.04
C ILE A 77 -6.69 26.18 8.01
N ASP A 78 -7.30 26.12 6.83
CA ASP A 78 -8.69 26.55 6.58
C ASP A 78 -9.70 25.42 6.76
N LEU A 79 -9.31 24.18 6.38
CA LEU A 79 -10.20 23.01 6.38
C LEU A 79 -9.45 21.76 6.82
N ILE A 80 -10.05 21.00 7.74
CA ILE A 80 -9.60 19.68 8.11
C ILE A 80 -10.64 18.66 7.65
N CYS A 81 -10.20 17.64 6.90
CA CYS A 81 -11.02 16.52 6.45
C CYS A 81 -10.62 15.25 7.19
N VAL A 82 -11.57 14.62 7.89
CA VAL A 82 -11.33 13.43 8.71
C VAL A 82 -12.20 12.28 8.21
N PRO A 83 -11.62 11.15 7.80
CA PRO A 83 -12.37 9.93 7.55
C PRO A 83 -13.14 9.49 8.80
N SER A 84 -14.46 9.33 8.67
CA SER A 84 -15.32 8.94 9.78
C SER A 84 -15.55 7.44 9.77
N MET A 85 -15.40 6.81 10.94
CA MET A 85 -15.71 5.40 11.16
C MET A 85 -17.16 5.17 11.61
N CYS A 86 -18.00 6.23 11.69
CA CYS A 86 -19.35 6.16 12.22
C CYS A 86 -20.38 6.78 11.30
N LEU A 87 -21.44 6.03 10.99
CA LEU A 87 -22.60 6.50 10.22
C LEU A 87 -23.87 6.69 11.07
N THR A 88 -23.87 6.29 12.35
CA THR A 88 -25.05 6.41 13.23
C THR A 88 -25.07 7.69 14.08
N ILE A 89 -26.30 8.21 14.30
CA ILE A 89 -26.50 9.54 14.88
C ILE A 89 -25.91 9.69 16.29
N TRP A 90 -26.09 8.73 17.19
CA TRP A 90 -25.64 8.86 18.59
C TRP A 90 -24.13 8.70 18.78
N TYR A 91 -23.57 7.69 18.18
CA TYR A 91 -22.14 7.41 18.25
C TYR A 91 -21.35 8.44 17.44
N LYS A 92 -21.93 8.84 16.30
CA LYS A 92 -21.41 9.90 15.44
C LYS A 92 -21.25 11.22 16.22
N GLN A 93 -22.28 11.65 16.98
CA GLN A 93 -22.20 12.89 17.76
C GLN A 93 -21.12 12.84 18.84
N TYR A 94 -20.96 11.72 19.52
CA TYR A 94 -19.92 11.56 20.54
C TYR A 94 -18.53 11.53 19.89
N TYR A 95 -18.31 10.66 18.93
CA TYR A 95 -17.05 10.46 18.22
C TYR A 95 -16.61 11.74 17.49
N GLU A 96 -17.46 12.29 16.63
CA GLU A 96 -17.17 13.52 15.90
C GLU A 96 -17.05 14.73 16.84
N GLY A 97 -17.79 14.76 17.94
CA GLY A 97 -17.70 15.80 18.98
C GLY A 97 -16.35 15.82 19.68
N THR A 98 -15.81 14.66 20.07
CA THR A 98 -14.50 14.53 20.68
C THR A 98 -13.38 14.94 19.74
N ILE A 99 -13.42 14.45 18.49
CA ILE A 99 -12.47 14.84 17.45
C ILE A 99 -12.54 16.35 17.20
N THR A 100 -13.74 16.88 17.02
CA THR A 100 -13.96 18.32 16.79
C THR A 100 -13.35 19.15 17.91
N LYS A 101 -13.59 18.80 19.17
CA LYS A 101 -13.04 19.53 20.33
C LYS A 101 -11.51 19.56 20.32
N LYS A 102 -10.87 18.40 20.05
CA LYS A 102 -9.40 18.30 19.98
C LYS A 102 -8.86 19.13 18.83
N LEU A 103 -9.41 18.97 17.63
CA LEU A 103 -8.93 19.65 16.44
C LEU A 103 -9.16 21.17 16.48
N THR A 104 -10.31 21.64 17.02
CA THR A 104 -10.56 23.07 17.22
C THR A 104 -9.57 23.72 18.19
N SER A 105 -9.09 22.97 19.20
CA SER A 105 -8.07 23.49 20.11
C SER A 105 -6.69 23.63 19.47
N LEU A 106 -6.36 22.79 18.48
CA LEU A 106 -5.09 22.81 17.77
C LEU A 106 -5.11 23.76 16.56
N PHE A 107 -6.23 23.81 15.86
CA PHE A 107 -6.43 24.55 14.62
C PHE A 107 -7.57 25.55 14.77
N PRO A 108 -7.33 26.73 15.36
CA PRO A 108 -8.39 27.65 15.78
C PRO A 108 -9.19 28.24 14.60
N ASN A 109 -8.61 28.30 13.41
CA ASN A 109 -9.22 28.88 12.23
C ASN A 109 -9.86 27.85 11.29
N ALA A 110 -9.60 26.55 11.50
CA ALA A 110 -10.02 25.51 10.58
C ALA A 110 -11.48 25.10 10.76
N LYS A 111 -12.18 24.89 9.64
CA LYS A 111 -13.43 24.14 9.61
C LYS A 111 -13.14 22.65 9.62
N ILE A 112 -13.93 21.86 10.36
CA ILE A 112 -13.77 20.41 10.43
C ILE A 112 -14.89 19.75 9.62
N LYS A 113 -14.51 18.77 8.79
CA LYS A 113 -15.40 18.03 7.93
C LYS A 113 -15.13 16.55 8.05
N PHE A 114 -16.17 15.77 8.30
CA PHE A 114 -16.11 14.34 8.30
C PHE A 114 -16.50 13.79 6.91
N VAL A 115 -15.75 12.79 6.45
CA VAL A 115 -15.94 12.08 5.17
C VAL A 115 -16.09 10.60 5.49
N SER A 116 -17.05 9.86 4.89
CA SER A 116 -17.17 8.44 5.20
C SER A 116 -15.88 7.69 4.80
N HIS A 117 -15.60 6.59 5.46
CA HIS A 117 -14.39 5.78 5.25
C HIS A 117 -14.27 5.32 3.78
N HIS A 118 -15.30 4.65 3.25
CA HIS A 118 -15.28 4.20 1.86
C HIS A 118 -15.33 5.34 0.85
N LEU A 119 -15.95 6.47 1.18
CA LEU A 119 -15.89 7.67 0.33
C LEU A 119 -14.46 8.22 0.27
N SER A 120 -13.70 8.14 1.36
CA SER A 120 -12.29 8.52 1.39
C SER A 120 -11.44 7.59 0.52
N HIS A 121 -11.67 6.27 0.58
CA HIS A 121 -11.04 5.31 -0.34
C HIS A 121 -11.38 5.61 -1.80
N ALA A 122 -12.66 5.80 -2.13
CA ALA A 122 -13.09 6.13 -3.48
C ALA A 122 -12.43 7.41 -3.99
N ALA A 123 -12.38 8.45 -3.15
CA ALA A 123 -11.73 9.71 -3.50
C ALA A 123 -10.23 9.55 -3.71
N SER A 124 -9.55 8.72 -2.90
CA SER A 124 -8.11 8.47 -3.08
C SER A 124 -7.80 7.89 -4.46
N ALA A 125 -8.60 6.94 -4.94
CA ALA A 125 -8.43 6.35 -6.26
C ALA A 125 -8.86 7.28 -7.39
N VAL A 126 -10.02 7.92 -7.26
CA VAL A 126 -10.56 8.81 -8.30
C VAL A 126 -9.66 10.02 -8.54
N PHE A 127 -9.20 10.70 -7.49
CA PHE A 127 -8.39 11.90 -7.69
C PHE A 127 -6.94 11.61 -8.08
N SER A 128 -6.45 10.39 -7.86
CA SER A 128 -5.12 9.95 -8.28
C SER A 128 -5.08 9.34 -9.69
N CYS A 129 -6.21 9.06 -10.35
CA CYS A 129 -6.24 8.53 -11.69
C CYS A 129 -6.23 9.62 -12.77
N ASP A 130 -5.80 9.26 -13.98
CA ASP A 130 -5.82 10.13 -15.15
C ASP A 130 -7.18 10.17 -15.86
N PHE A 131 -8.15 9.33 -15.45
CA PHE A 131 -9.48 9.29 -16.07
C PHE A 131 -10.27 10.56 -15.75
N ASN A 132 -10.94 11.11 -16.78
CA ASN A 132 -11.86 12.23 -16.61
C ASN A 132 -13.23 11.80 -16.07
N GLU A 133 -13.65 10.58 -16.42
CA GLU A 133 -14.92 9.98 -16.01
C GLU A 133 -14.79 8.46 -15.92
N GLY A 134 -15.63 7.84 -15.15
CA GLY A 134 -15.67 6.41 -14.95
C GLY A 134 -16.40 6.02 -13.67
N SER A 135 -16.29 4.77 -13.32
CA SER A 135 -16.80 4.20 -12.07
C SER A 135 -15.69 3.92 -11.06
N PHE A 136 -16.10 3.62 -9.84
CA PHE A 136 -15.19 3.11 -8.82
C PHE A 136 -15.85 1.98 -8.03
N LEU A 137 -15.02 1.09 -7.51
CA LEU A 137 -15.39 0.03 -6.57
C LEU A 137 -14.43 0.05 -5.40
N VAL A 138 -14.99 0.11 -4.19
CA VAL A 138 -14.24 -0.02 -2.93
C VAL A 138 -14.56 -1.39 -2.33
N LEU A 139 -13.53 -2.19 -2.07
CA LEU A 139 -13.63 -3.45 -1.32
C LEU A 139 -12.65 -3.42 -0.16
N ASP A 140 -13.20 -3.40 1.05
CA ASP A 140 -12.39 -3.29 2.25
C ASP A 140 -12.78 -4.36 3.29
N GLY A 141 -11.97 -4.50 4.35
CA GLY A 141 -12.24 -5.41 5.45
C GLY A 141 -13.41 -4.95 6.32
N ALA A 142 -13.44 -3.67 6.64
CA ALA A 142 -14.49 -3.00 7.37
C ALA A 142 -14.35 -1.48 7.25
N GLY A 143 -15.39 -0.80 6.81
CA GLY A 143 -15.46 0.66 6.80
C GLY A 143 -16.27 1.23 7.96
N SER A 144 -17.05 2.27 7.69
CA SER A 144 -17.87 2.93 8.71
C SER A 144 -18.92 2.00 9.31
N LEU A 145 -19.04 2.00 10.64
CA LEU A 145 -20.06 1.24 11.36
C LEU A 145 -21.44 1.87 11.22
N LEU A 146 -22.43 1.04 10.89
CA LEU A 146 -23.85 1.39 10.89
C LEU A 146 -24.56 0.70 12.05
N TYR A 147 -25.01 1.49 13.02
CA TYR A 147 -25.99 1.01 13.99
C TYR A 147 -27.37 1.48 13.54
N SER A 148 -28.26 0.59 13.12
CA SER A 148 -29.65 0.94 12.91
C SER A 148 -30.49 0.55 14.14
N TYR A 149 -31.47 1.39 14.47
CA TYR A 149 -32.43 1.11 15.56
C TYR A 149 -33.31 -0.12 15.27
N GLU A 150 -33.40 -0.52 14.00
CA GLU A 150 -34.19 -1.66 13.55
C GLU A 150 -33.45 -3.00 13.66
N PHE A 151 -32.12 -2.98 13.75
CA PHE A 151 -31.25 -4.17 13.83
C PHE A 151 -30.54 -4.24 15.18
N LYS A 152 -31.31 -4.50 16.24
CA LYS A 152 -30.81 -4.43 17.64
C LYS A 152 -29.64 -5.36 17.97
N ASP A 153 -29.33 -6.35 17.14
CA ASP A 153 -28.36 -7.41 17.46
C ASP A 153 -27.28 -7.63 16.39
N THR A 154 -27.21 -6.82 15.31
CA THR A 154 -26.22 -7.00 14.24
C THR A 154 -25.50 -5.70 13.93
N GLN A 155 -24.15 -5.74 13.97
CA GLN A 155 -23.30 -4.66 13.49
C GLN A 155 -23.26 -4.71 11.96
N HIS A 156 -23.74 -3.66 11.31
CA HIS A 156 -23.58 -3.48 9.88
C HIS A 156 -22.39 -2.54 9.62
N VAL A 157 -21.53 -2.90 8.68
CA VAL A 157 -20.35 -2.11 8.30
C VAL A 157 -20.34 -1.87 6.80
N GLU A 158 -19.73 -0.78 6.37
CA GLU A 158 -19.37 -0.64 4.95
C GLU A 158 -18.31 -1.69 4.61
N THR A 159 -18.57 -2.54 3.61
CA THR A 159 -17.61 -3.57 3.17
C THR A 159 -17.32 -3.49 1.69
N ASN A 160 -18.31 -3.05 0.91
CA ASN A 160 -18.18 -2.74 -0.50
C ASN A 160 -18.94 -1.44 -0.81
N SER A 161 -18.46 -0.67 -1.75
CA SER A 161 -19.16 0.54 -2.21
C SER A 161 -18.84 0.79 -3.67
N ILE A 162 -19.82 1.27 -4.41
CA ILE A 162 -19.68 1.60 -5.83
C ILE A 162 -20.05 3.05 -6.10
N GLY A 163 -19.69 3.54 -7.27
CA GLY A 163 -20.14 4.83 -7.72
C GLY A 163 -19.55 5.23 -9.05
N TYR A 164 -19.86 6.45 -9.45
CA TYR A 164 -19.32 7.02 -10.67
C TYR A 164 -18.87 8.47 -10.48
N PHE A 165 -17.97 8.92 -11.34
CA PHE A 165 -17.45 10.27 -11.31
C PHE A 165 -17.31 10.86 -12.70
N ASN A 166 -17.38 12.19 -12.77
CA ASN A 166 -16.97 12.96 -13.94
C ASN A 166 -16.29 14.25 -13.44
N LYS A 167 -14.98 14.32 -13.55
CA LYS A 167 -14.17 15.42 -13.01
C LYS A 167 -14.50 16.75 -13.69
N LYS A 168 -14.70 16.75 -15.02
CA LYS A 168 -15.04 17.96 -15.79
C LYS A 168 -16.40 18.55 -15.44
N LYS A 169 -17.36 17.70 -15.09
CA LYS A 169 -18.72 18.11 -14.70
C LYS A 169 -18.86 18.28 -13.18
N SER A 170 -17.80 18.08 -12.41
CA SER A 170 -17.81 18.07 -10.94
C SER A 170 -18.86 17.11 -10.36
N ILE A 171 -18.98 15.92 -10.95
CA ILE A 171 -19.88 14.87 -10.50
C ILE A 171 -19.06 13.83 -9.74
N PHE A 172 -19.55 13.50 -8.52
CA PHE A 172 -19.06 12.37 -7.72
C PHE A 172 -20.30 11.77 -7.05
N ARG A 173 -20.68 10.55 -7.46
CA ARG A 173 -21.83 9.82 -6.91
C ARG A 173 -21.32 8.58 -6.21
N PHE A 174 -21.70 8.44 -4.95
CA PHE A 174 -21.26 7.38 -4.06
C PHE A 174 -22.47 6.61 -3.52
N PHE A 175 -22.39 5.29 -3.60
CA PHE A 175 -23.40 4.35 -3.13
C PHE A 175 -22.73 3.38 -2.16
N PRO A 176 -22.94 3.53 -0.84
CA PRO A 176 -22.36 2.66 0.15
C PRO A 176 -23.00 1.27 0.11
N GLY A 177 -22.19 0.24 0.17
CA GLY A 177 -22.64 -1.12 0.39
C GLY A 177 -22.47 -1.49 1.87
N ILE A 178 -23.55 -1.95 2.49
CA ILE A 178 -23.65 -2.15 3.93
C ILE A 178 -24.07 -3.59 4.20
N HIS A 179 -23.24 -4.34 4.92
CA HIS A 179 -23.48 -5.76 5.17
C HIS A 179 -23.07 -6.22 6.57
N ASN A 180 -23.49 -7.45 6.93
CA ASN A 180 -22.96 -8.17 8.09
C ASN A 180 -21.51 -8.57 7.85
N VAL A 181 -20.72 -8.54 8.92
CA VAL A 181 -19.28 -8.90 8.90
C VAL A 181 -19.11 -10.30 8.31
N ASN A 182 -18.45 -10.43 7.14
CA ASN A 182 -17.83 -11.64 6.57
C ASN A 182 -17.57 -11.54 5.06
N GLU A 183 -17.09 -10.37 4.59
CA GLU A 183 -16.86 -10.15 3.17
C GLU A 183 -15.37 -10.23 2.78
N PHE A 184 -15.07 -10.05 1.49
CA PHE A 184 -13.78 -10.29 0.83
C PHE A 184 -12.54 -10.08 1.70
N GLY A 185 -12.37 -8.87 2.26
CA GLY A 185 -11.18 -8.52 3.04
C GLY A 185 -11.12 -9.24 4.37
N SER A 186 -12.16 -9.13 5.19
CA SER A 186 -12.24 -9.75 6.53
C SER A 186 -12.12 -11.27 6.46
N TYR A 187 -12.73 -11.86 5.46
CA TYR A 187 -12.70 -13.30 5.21
C TYR A 187 -11.29 -13.78 4.85
N TYR A 188 -10.67 -13.15 3.85
CA TYR A 188 -9.31 -13.48 3.45
C TYR A 188 -8.34 -13.30 4.62
N HIS A 189 -8.45 -12.21 5.37
CA HIS A 189 -7.63 -11.91 6.54
C HIS A 189 -7.74 -12.98 7.64
N SER A 190 -8.97 -13.33 8.03
CA SER A 190 -9.21 -14.29 9.11
C SER A 190 -8.63 -15.67 8.82
N LEU A 191 -8.70 -16.10 7.56
CA LEU A 191 -8.15 -17.39 7.14
C LEU A 191 -6.65 -17.34 6.91
N SER A 192 -6.13 -16.24 6.37
CA SER A 192 -4.70 -16.02 6.26
C SER A 192 -4.01 -16.18 7.60
N HIS A 193 -4.59 -15.63 8.67
CA HIS A 193 -4.08 -15.80 10.03
C HIS A 193 -4.02 -17.29 10.46
N LYS A 194 -5.12 -18.03 10.26
CA LYS A 194 -5.19 -19.47 10.62
C LYS A 194 -4.16 -20.29 9.86
N ILE A 195 -4.05 -20.06 8.55
CA ILE A 195 -3.09 -20.78 7.68
C ILE A 195 -1.65 -20.41 8.06
N TYR A 196 -1.39 -19.14 8.38
CA TYR A 196 -0.06 -18.70 8.81
C TYR A 196 0.37 -19.38 10.12
N CYS A 197 -0.51 -19.40 11.14
CA CYS A 197 -0.25 -20.08 12.40
C CYS A 197 0.05 -21.58 12.21
N GLU A 198 -0.68 -22.24 11.31
CA GLU A 198 -0.42 -23.65 10.93
C GLU A 198 0.96 -23.82 10.27
N LYS A 199 1.31 -22.91 9.33
CA LYS A 199 2.58 -22.97 8.61
C LYS A 199 3.80 -22.85 9.52
N ILE A 200 3.74 -21.94 10.49
CA ILE A 200 4.84 -21.72 11.44
C ILE A 200 4.76 -22.63 12.68
N GLN A 201 3.72 -23.46 12.79
CA GLN A 201 3.46 -24.36 13.92
C GLN A 201 3.42 -23.62 15.29
N LYS A 202 2.87 -22.39 15.30
CA LYS A 202 2.78 -21.54 16.48
C LYS A 202 1.41 -20.85 16.51
N GLN A 203 0.74 -20.90 17.67
CA GLN A 203 -0.43 -20.05 17.89
C GLN A 203 0.02 -18.63 18.24
N ILE A 204 -0.52 -17.65 17.50
CA ILE A 204 -0.30 -16.23 17.74
C ILE A 204 -1.65 -15.62 18.04
N ASN A 205 -1.76 -14.94 19.19
CA ASN A 205 -2.93 -14.11 19.46
C ASN A 205 -2.89 -12.90 18.53
N GLY A 206 -3.96 -12.66 17.79
CA GLY A 206 -4.05 -11.56 16.81
C GLY A 206 -3.87 -10.15 17.40
N TYR A 207 -3.84 -10.06 18.74
CA TYR A 207 -3.64 -8.82 19.52
C TYR A 207 -2.21 -8.67 20.10
N ASP A 208 -1.29 -9.59 19.80
CA ASP A 208 0.09 -9.46 20.23
C ASP A 208 0.76 -8.35 19.38
N GLU A 209 1.10 -7.22 20.00
CA GLU A 209 1.70 -6.05 19.36
C GLU A 209 2.97 -6.38 18.57
N LYS A 210 3.72 -7.40 18.99
CA LYS A 210 4.91 -7.90 18.30
C LYS A 210 4.58 -8.50 16.93
N TYR A 211 3.33 -8.86 16.67
CA TYR A 211 2.86 -9.54 15.46
C TYR A 211 1.78 -8.76 14.70
N ARG A 212 1.69 -7.45 14.86
CA ARG A 212 0.84 -6.56 14.04
C ARG A 212 1.28 -6.57 12.56
N GLU A 213 1.46 -7.76 11.99
CA GLU A 213 1.85 -7.92 10.61
C GLU A 213 0.65 -8.38 9.77
N SER A 214 0.54 -7.85 8.55
CA SER A 214 -0.43 -8.35 7.58
C SER A 214 -0.10 -9.79 7.18
N TRP A 215 -0.89 -10.74 7.65
CA TRP A 215 -0.83 -12.16 7.29
C TRP A 215 -1.11 -12.36 5.80
N ASP A 216 -1.96 -11.52 5.24
CA ASP A 216 -2.51 -11.61 3.90
C ASP A 216 -1.44 -11.64 2.83
N GLY A 217 -0.51 -10.71 2.88
CA GLY A 217 0.61 -10.66 1.94
C GLY A 217 1.57 -11.85 2.08
N LYS A 218 1.69 -12.43 3.29
CA LYS A 218 2.51 -13.63 3.54
C LYS A 218 1.85 -14.87 2.96
N ILE A 219 0.53 -15.02 3.13
CA ILE A 219 -0.25 -16.15 2.62
C ILE A 219 -0.42 -16.05 1.10
N MET A 220 -0.61 -14.86 0.55
CA MET A 220 -0.56 -14.66 -0.91
C MET A 220 0.77 -15.13 -1.50
N GLY A 221 1.92 -14.85 -0.86
CA GLY A 221 3.22 -15.39 -1.27
C GLY A 221 3.34 -16.92 -1.09
N LEU A 222 2.73 -17.47 -0.05
CA LEU A 222 2.73 -18.91 0.23
C LEU A 222 1.88 -19.70 -0.77
N SER A 223 0.82 -19.09 -1.32
CA SER A 223 -0.13 -19.76 -2.23
C SER A 223 0.56 -20.36 -3.47
N ALA A 224 1.63 -19.74 -3.96
CA ALA A 224 2.40 -20.25 -5.09
C ALA A 224 2.99 -21.66 -4.86
N TYR A 225 3.29 -22.01 -3.61
CA TYR A 225 3.84 -23.35 -3.26
C TYR A 225 2.79 -24.46 -3.29
N GLY A 226 1.49 -24.12 -3.25
CA GLY A 226 0.38 -25.05 -3.43
C GLY A 226 -0.08 -25.21 -4.89
N SER A 227 0.53 -24.53 -5.85
CA SER A 227 0.12 -24.48 -7.26
C SER A 227 0.23 -25.81 -8.03
N HIS A 228 0.74 -26.87 -7.40
CA HIS A 228 0.73 -28.22 -7.95
C HIS A 228 -0.66 -28.89 -7.90
N ILE A 229 -1.61 -28.30 -7.17
CA ILE A 229 -3.00 -28.75 -7.13
C ILE A 229 -3.75 -28.17 -8.33
N GLU A 230 -4.51 -29.01 -9.04
CA GLU A 230 -5.46 -28.53 -10.03
C GLU A 230 -6.68 -27.91 -9.32
N PHE A 231 -6.98 -26.64 -9.60
CA PHE A 231 -8.14 -25.96 -9.05
C PHE A 231 -9.37 -26.30 -9.90
N THR A 232 -10.24 -27.17 -9.37
CA THR A 232 -11.43 -27.68 -10.04
C THR A 232 -12.70 -27.01 -9.49
N GLU A 233 -13.83 -27.11 -10.21
CA GLU A 233 -15.10 -26.48 -9.80
C GLU A 233 -15.63 -26.97 -8.44
N ASP A 234 -15.31 -28.19 -8.03
CA ASP A 234 -15.67 -28.72 -6.71
C ASP A 234 -14.86 -28.10 -5.56
N LEU A 235 -13.70 -27.48 -5.86
CA LEU A 235 -12.91 -26.68 -4.92
C LEU A 235 -13.35 -25.23 -4.87
N LYS A 236 -14.17 -24.79 -5.83
CA LYS A 236 -14.76 -23.45 -5.87
C LYS A 236 -15.87 -23.37 -4.81
N ASP A 237 -15.67 -22.55 -3.80
CA ASP A 237 -16.61 -22.37 -2.68
C ASP A 237 -17.08 -20.91 -2.55
N CYS A 238 -17.20 -20.25 -3.69
CA CYS A 238 -17.64 -18.88 -3.80
C CYS A 238 -19.02 -18.86 -4.43
N GLN A 239 -20.04 -18.50 -3.67
CA GLN A 239 -21.37 -18.25 -4.22
C GLN A 239 -21.71 -16.79 -3.99
N LEU A 240 -22.07 -16.10 -5.07
CA LEU A 240 -22.74 -14.81 -4.97
C LEU A 240 -24.12 -15.08 -4.37
N SER A 241 -24.39 -14.60 -3.17
CA SER A 241 -25.69 -14.72 -2.56
C SER A 241 -26.64 -13.65 -3.09
N LYS A 242 -27.92 -13.87 -2.85
CA LYS A 242 -29.07 -13.16 -3.42
C LYS A 242 -28.93 -11.63 -3.41
N GLU A 243 -29.42 -11.03 -4.47
CA GLU A 243 -29.69 -9.62 -4.61
C GLU A 243 -30.49 -9.06 -3.43
N LEU A 244 -29.89 -8.25 -2.60
CA LEU A 244 -30.57 -7.38 -1.65
C LEU A 244 -30.67 -6.00 -2.29
N VAL A 245 -31.88 -5.45 -2.37
CA VAL A 245 -32.12 -4.09 -2.86
C VAL A 245 -32.41 -3.21 -1.65
N TYR A 246 -31.58 -2.19 -1.45
CA TYR A 246 -31.81 -1.16 -0.47
C TYR A 246 -31.86 0.19 -1.19
N ASP A 247 -32.96 0.94 -1.04
CA ASP A 247 -33.17 2.25 -1.68
C ASP A 247 -32.88 2.30 -3.20
N GLU A 248 -33.40 1.32 -3.96
CA GLU A 248 -33.24 1.20 -5.43
C GLU A 248 -31.79 0.93 -5.92
N VAL A 249 -30.84 0.72 -5.02
CA VAL A 249 -29.48 0.29 -5.38
C VAL A 249 -29.34 -1.20 -5.12
N PRO A 250 -29.02 -2.00 -6.13
CA PRO A 250 -28.84 -3.43 -5.94
C PRO A 250 -27.53 -3.72 -5.23
N TYR A 251 -27.60 -4.52 -4.20
CA TYR A 251 -26.45 -5.04 -3.47
C TYR A 251 -26.26 -6.50 -3.83
N VAL A 252 -25.05 -6.87 -4.11
CA VAL A 252 -24.65 -8.27 -4.24
C VAL A 252 -23.88 -8.62 -2.97
N THR A 253 -24.45 -9.48 -2.13
CA THR A 253 -23.72 -10.02 -0.98
C THR A 253 -22.93 -11.21 -1.45
N PHE A 254 -21.76 -11.36 -0.86
CA PHE A 254 -20.88 -12.49 -1.08
C PHE A 254 -20.94 -13.44 0.12
N GLU A 255 -21.43 -14.65 -0.09
CA GLU A 255 -21.29 -15.75 0.85
C GLU A 255 -20.14 -16.65 0.38
N GLY A 256 -18.95 -16.39 0.86
CA GLY A 256 -17.79 -17.23 0.62
C GLY A 256 -17.57 -18.17 1.79
N ARG A 257 -17.41 -19.46 1.51
CA ARG A 257 -16.78 -20.39 2.45
C ARG A 257 -15.37 -20.66 1.95
N PRO A 258 -14.36 -20.63 2.82
CA PRO A 258 -12.93 -20.66 2.42
C PRO A 258 -12.55 -21.93 1.68
N TYR A 259 -13.20 -23.02 2.05
CA TYR A 259 -13.11 -24.36 1.47
C TYR A 259 -14.21 -25.20 2.09
N LYS A 260 -14.72 -26.16 1.34
CA LYS A 260 -15.66 -27.15 1.89
C LYS A 260 -14.94 -27.93 2.99
N GLU A 261 -15.53 -27.98 4.19
CA GLU A 261 -14.97 -28.69 5.36
C GLU A 261 -14.60 -30.17 5.07
N ASN A 262 -15.12 -30.72 3.96
CA ASN A 262 -14.93 -32.09 3.53
C ASN A 262 -13.67 -32.33 2.68
N HIS A 263 -12.91 -31.27 2.29
CA HIS A 263 -11.65 -31.44 1.58
C HIS A 263 -10.47 -31.55 2.55
N THR A 264 -9.82 -32.69 2.55
CA THR A 264 -8.58 -32.92 3.31
C THR A 264 -7.39 -32.29 2.57
N PHE A 265 -7.07 -31.04 2.87
CA PHE A 265 -5.82 -30.42 2.44
C PHE A 265 -4.67 -30.93 3.30
N LYS A 266 -3.56 -31.33 2.65
CA LYS A 266 -2.44 -31.96 3.33
C LYS A 266 -1.62 -30.99 4.17
N ASN A 267 -1.56 -29.73 3.79
CA ASN A 267 -0.68 -28.74 4.43
C ASN A 267 -1.15 -27.29 4.19
N ALA A 268 -0.50 -26.36 4.87
CA ALA A 268 -0.80 -24.92 4.80
C ALA A 268 -0.60 -24.33 3.39
N ASP A 269 0.31 -24.86 2.57
CA ASP A 269 0.61 -24.38 1.22
C ASP A 269 -0.59 -24.61 0.29
N GLU A 270 -1.17 -25.80 0.36
CA GLU A 270 -2.40 -26.16 -0.38
C GLU A 270 -3.58 -25.30 0.04
N LYS A 271 -3.76 -25.10 1.35
CA LYS A 271 -4.82 -24.23 1.89
C LYS A 271 -4.66 -22.79 1.41
N ALA A 272 -3.43 -22.26 1.41
CA ALA A 272 -3.13 -20.92 0.93
C ALA A 272 -3.45 -20.78 -0.56
N TYR A 273 -3.12 -21.78 -1.38
CA TYR A 273 -3.43 -21.78 -2.81
C TYR A 273 -4.94 -21.78 -3.06
N ILE A 274 -5.68 -22.64 -2.39
CA ILE A 274 -7.15 -22.73 -2.55
C ILE A 274 -7.82 -21.43 -2.07
N LEU A 275 -7.39 -20.87 -0.93
CA LEU A 275 -7.89 -19.57 -0.46
C LEU A 275 -7.67 -18.47 -1.50
N GLN A 276 -6.46 -18.39 -2.06
CA GLN A 276 -6.13 -17.38 -3.07
C GLN A 276 -6.96 -17.57 -4.34
N LYS A 277 -7.11 -18.81 -4.84
CA LYS A 277 -7.91 -19.08 -6.04
C LYS A 277 -9.39 -18.79 -5.83
N ASN A 278 -9.94 -19.12 -4.67
CA ASN A 278 -11.31 -18.73 -4.33
C ASN A 278 -11.47 -17.21 -4.30
N PHE A 279 -10.53 -16.48 -3.72
CA PHE A 279 -10.56 -15.01 -3.73
C PHE A 279 -10.54 -14.45 -5.17
N GLU A 280 -9.65 -14.94 -6.04
CA GLU A 280 -9.54 -14.51 -7.44
C GLU A 280 -10.85 -14.77 -8.22
N CYS A 281 -11.42 -15.99 -8.09
CA CYS A 281 -12.67 -16.34 -8.74
C CYS A 281 -13.84 -15.47 -8.23
N ALA A 282 -13.97 -15.32 -6.91
CA ALA A 282 -15.01 -14.52 -6.31
C ALA A 282 -14.95 -13.06 -6.74
N LEU A 283 -13.74 -12.48 -6.75
CA LEU A 283 -13.53 -11.11 -7.17
C LEU A 283 -13.91 -10.92 -8.64
N LEU A 284 -13.51 -11.83 -9.51
CA LEU A 284 -13.84 -11.77 -10.93
C LEU A 284 -15.34 -11.94 -11.17
N ASP A 285 -15.98 -12.92 -10.52
CA ASP A 285 -17.41 -13.18 -10.65
C ASP A 285 -18.23 -11.97 -10.18
N TYR A 286 -17.86 -11.37 -9.02
CA TYR A 286 -18.51 -10.18 -8.48
C TYR A 286 -18.41 -8.97 -9.40
N VAL A 287 -17.20 -8.66 -9.87
CA VAL A 287 -16.95 -7.54 -10.78
C VAL A 287 -17.66 -7.75 -12.13
N THR A 288 -17.69 -8.99 -12.63
CA THR A 288 -18.41 -9.36 -13.86
C THR A 288 -19.91 -9.13 -13.71
N GLU A 289 -20.49 -9.54 -12.59
CA GLU A 289 -21.92 -9.33 -12.32
C GLU A 289 -22.28 -7.84 -12.25
N LEU A 290 -21.48 -7.03 -11.54
CA LEU A 290 -21.67 -5.57 -11.49
C LEU A 290 -21.56 -4.94 -12.89
N LYS A 291 -20.60 -5.38 -13.71
CA LYS A 291 -20.42 -4.91 -15.08
C LYS A 291 -21.60 -5.28 -15.97
N ASN A 292 -22.08 -6.51 -15.91
CA ASN A 292 -23.24 -7.00 -16.67
C ASN A 292 -24.52 -6.23 -16.33
N LYS A 293 -24.67 -5.80 -15.08
CA LYS A 293 -25.79 -4.96 -14.62
C LYS A 293 -25.60 -3.47 -14.93
N SER A 294 -24.51 -3.09 -15.61
CA SER A 294 -24.19 -1.71 -15.99
C SER A 294 -23.95 -0.77 -14.79
N TYR A 295 -23.47 -1.30 -13.66
CA TYR A 295 -23.05 -0.49 -12.51
C TYR A 295 -21.61 0.01 -12.61
N LEU A 296 -20.81 -0.60 -13.49
CA LEU A 296 -19.42 -0.24 -13.71
C LEU A 296 -19.19 0.18 -15.16
N ASP A 297 -18.48 1.28 -15.34
CA ASP A 297 -18.08 1.82 -16.64
C ASP A 297 -16.85 1.08 -17.21
N ASP A 298 -16.44 1.46 -18.42
CA ASP A 298 -15.26 0.92 -19.09
C ASP A 298 -13.93 1.39 -18.43
N TYR A 299 -13.94 2.53 -17.74
CA TYR A 299 -12.83 3.06 -16.95
C TYR A 299 -13.18 2.94 -15.48
N ILE A 300 -12.37 2.23 -14.73
CA ILE A 300 -12.68 1.93 -13.32
C ILE A 300 -11.49 2.22 -12.39
N CYS A 301 -11.82 2.77 -11.23
CA CYS A 301 -10.89 2.92 -10.11
C CYS A 301 -11.23 1.91 -9.01
N PHE A 302 -10.22 1.19 -8.52
CA PHE A 302 -10.36 0.26 -7.40
C PHE A 302 -9.66 0.79 -6.15
N ALA A 303 -10.29 0.66 -4.98
CA ALA A 303 -9.74 1.04 -3.68
C ALA A 303 -10.23 0.11 -2.56
N GLY A 304 -9.65 0.23 -1.37
CA GLY A 304 -9.85 -0.65 -0.22
C GLY A 304 -8.73 -1.69 -0.11
N GLY A 305 -8.53 -2.23 1.09
CA GLY A 305 -7.43 -3.15 1.42
C GLY A 305 -7.37 -4.41 0.56
N SER A 306 -8.51 -4.88 0.04
CA SER A 306 -8.59 -6.05 -0.87
C SER A 306 -7.76 -5.88 -2.15
N PHE A 307 -7.55 -4.65 -2.62
CA PHE A 307 -6.73 -4.37 -3.81
C PHE A 307 -5.23 -4.27 -3.55
N LEU A 308 -4.76 -4.61 -2.34
CA LEU A 308 -3.37 -4.99 -2.10
C LEU A 308 -3.05 -6.40 -2.61
N ASN A 309 -4.08 -7.20 -2.95
CA ASN A 309 -3.91 -8.54 -3.53
C ASN A 309 -3.53 -8.42 -5.02
N VAL A 310 -2.23 -8.51 -5.29
CA VAL A 310 -1.67 -8.32 -6.64
C VAL A 310 -2.11 -9.40 -7.63
N LEU A 311 -2.44 -10.62 -7.14
CA LEU A 311 -2.93 -11.71 -7.98
C LEU A 311 -4.39 -11.45 -8.41
N GLY A 312 -5.24 -11.01 -7.48
CA GLY A 312 -6.61 -10.59 -7.78
C GLY A 312 -6.63 -9.41 -8.78
N ASN A 313 -5.78 -8.40 -8.57
CA ASN A 313 -5.66 -7.28 -9.50
C ASN A 313 -5.23 -7.75 -10.91
N SER A 314 -4.28 -8.71 -10.99
CA SER A 314 -3.85 -9.26 -12.28
C SER A 314 -4.97 -9.99 -13.01
N VAL A 315 -5.78 -10.77 -12.31
CA VAL A 315 -6.96 -11.44 -12.89
C VAL A 315 -7.94 -10.41 -13.45
N LEU A 316 -8.23 -9.32 -12.73
CA LEU A 316 -9.11 -8.25 -13.22
C LEU A 316 -8.52 -7.55 -14.45
N LYS A 317 -7.21 -7.24 -14.44
CA LYS A 317 -6.55 -6.57 -15.57
C LYS A 317 -6.55 -7.45 -16.84
N GLN A 318 -6.32 -8.75 -16.66
CA GLN A 318 -6.29 -9.73 -17.77
C GLN A 318 -7.68 -10.13 -18.26
N SER A 319 -8.76 -9.88 -17.46
CA SER A 319 -10.13 -10.28 -17.81
C SER A 319 -10.69 -9.61 -19.08
N GLY A 320 -10.15 -8.46 -19.47
CA GLY A 320 -10.66 -7.67 -20.59
C GLY A 320 -12.02 -7.00 -20.34
N LEU A 321 -12.55 -7.04 -19.10
CA LEU A 321 -13.83 -6.43 -18.75
C LEU A 321 -13.84 -4.90 -18.87
N PHE A 322 -12.68 -4.27 -18.76
CA PHE A 322 -12.50 -2.83 -18.74
C PHE A 322 -11.52 -2.37 -19.81
N LYS A 323 -11.71 -1.16 -20.33
CA LYS A 323 -10.73 -0.51 -21.21
C LYS A 323 -9.47 -0.16 -20.43
N ASP A 324 -9.64 0.35 -19.21
CA ASP A 324 -8.53 0.57 -18.31
C ASP A 324 -8.95 0.53 -16.85
N ILE A 325 -7.96 0.19 -15.99
CA ILE A 325 -8.11 0.00 -14.54
C ILE A 325 -7.07 0.86 -13.85
N HIS A 326 -7.49 1.63 -12.86
CA HIS A 326 -6.61 2.33 -11.93
C HIS A 326 -6.73 1.75 -10.52
N VAL A 327 -5.59 1.36 -9.94
CA VAL A 327 -5.44 1.05 -8.51
C VAL A 327 -4.37 1.98 -7.98
N PRO A 328 -4.66 2.85 -6.99
CA PRO A 328 -3.67 3.78 -6.46
C PRO A 328 -2.56 3.02 -5.70
N PRO A 329 -1.35 3.59 -5.54
CA PRO A 329 -0.27 2.95 -4.79
C PRO A 329 -0.57 2.78 -3.29
N TYR A 330 -1.65 3.37 -2.79
CA TYR A 330 -2.16 3.35 -1.41
C TYR A 330 -3.64 2.97 -1.37
N PRO A 331 -4.04 1.76 -1.81
CA PRO A 331 -5.45 1.40 -1.90
C PRO A 331 -6.09 1.13 -0.54
N ASN A 332 -5.30 0.80 0.51
CA ASN A 332 -5.71 0.57 1.89
C ASN A 332 -5.86 1.86 2.70
N ASP A 333 -6.03 1.75 4.01
CA ASP A 333 -6.27 2.87 4.96
C ASP A 333 -5.21 3.95 4.92
N VAL A 334 -3.98 3.63 4.50
CA VAL A 334 -2.94 4.64 4.23
C VAL A 334 -3.45 5.76 3.31
N GLY A 335 -4.32 5.44 2.33
CA GLY A 335 -4.88 6.40 1.39
C GLY A 335 -6.03 7.27 1.92
N LEU A 336 -6.55 7.00 3.12
CA LEU A 336 -7.78 7.63 3.62
C LEU A 336 -7.64 9.15 3.83
N HIS A 337 -6.60 9.59 4.52
CA HIS A 337 -6.37 11.02 4.75
C HIS A 337 -6.10 11.80 3.45
N PHE A 338 -5.45 11.15 2.46
CA PHE A 338 -5.27 11.72 1.14
C PHE A 338 -6.61 11.88 0.41
N GLY A 339 -7.41 10.81 0.39
CA GLY A 339 -8.73 10.84 -0.24
C GLY A 339 -9.68 11.84 0.42
N ALA A 340 -9.67 11.94 1.75
CA ALA A 340 -10.49 12.93 2.47
C ALA A 340 -10.10 14.38 2.14
N ALA A 341 -8.78 14.67 2.06
CA ALA A 341 -8.28 15.99 1.65
C ALA A 341 -8.70 16.32 0.21
N CYS A 342 -8.51 15.40 -0.72
CA CYS A 342 -8.93 15.56 -2.12
C CYS A 342 -10.44 15.78 -2.25
N PHE A 343 -11.25 15.01 -1.50
CA PHE A 343 -12.71 15.20 -1.50
C PHE A 343 -13.11 16.56 -0.90
N GLY A 344 -12.40 17.01 0.13
CA GLY A 344 -12.56 18.36 0.69
C GLY A 344 -12.28 19.46 -0.34
N ALA A 345 -11.18 19.37 -1.09
CA ALA A 345 -10.83 20.29 -2.17
C ALA A 345 -11.90 20.27 -3.28
N PHE A 346 -12.30 19.09 -3.74
CA PHE A 346 -13.34 18.93 -4.76
C PHE A 346 -14.66 19.60 -4.37
N GLN A 347 -15.13 19.43 -3.13
CA GLN A 347 -16.37 20.05 -2.67
C GLN A 347 -16.28 21.59 -2.53
N ASN A 348 -15.07 22.12 -2.35
CA ASN A 348 -14.82 23.55 -2.36
C ASN A 348 -14.49 24.08 -3.77
N LYS A 349 -14.62 23.23 -4.80
CA LYS A 349 -14.37 23.55 -6.21
C LYS A 349 -12.92 23.99 -6.48
N GLU A 350 -11.98 23.51 -5.70
CA GLU A 350 -10.56 23.69 -5.98
C GLU A 350 -10.09 22.63 -6.98
N GLU A 351 -9.29 23.04 -7.94
CA GLU A 351 -8.56 22.13 -8.80
C GLU A 351 -7.47 21.42 -7.99
N ILE A 352 -7.28 20.12 -8.20
CA ILE A 352 -6.30 19.33 -7.46
C ILE A 352 -5.13 19.02 -8.38
N ASN A 353 -3.98 19.58 -8.09
CA ASN A 353 -2.74 19.37 -8.82
C ASN A 353 -1.85 18.39 -8.05
N LEU A 354 -1.73 17.17 -8.55
CA LEU A 354 -0.85 16.13 -7.99
C LEU A 354 0.48 16.10 -8.74
N PRO A 355 1.56 15.61 -8.09
CA PRO A 355 2.79 15.27 -8.79
C PRO A 355 2.54 14.22 -9.88
N LYS A 356 3.31 14.24 -10.97
CA LYS A 356 3.21 13.21 -12.03
C LYS A 356 3.32 11.79 -11.47
N ASN A 357 4.24 11.55 -10.57
CA ASN A 357 4.31 10.28 -9.84
C ASN A 357 3.52 10.37 -8.53
N ILE A 358 2.29 9.89 -8.57
CA ILE A 358 1.37 9.88 -7.43
C ILE A 358 1.82 8.97 -6.27
N ALA A 359 2.86 8.18 -6.44
CA ALA A 359 3.43 7.37 -5.37
C ALA A 359 4.46 8.13 -4.54
N LEU A 360 5.09 9.19 -5.07
CA LEU A 360 6.17 9.93 -4.41
C LEU A 360 5.62 11.20 -3.75
N LEU A 361 4.92 11.06 -2.64
CA LEU A 361 4.19 12.14 -1.98
C LEU A 361 4.82 12.63 -0.66
N GLY A 362 5.90 12.00 -0.18
CA GLY A 362 6.63 12.44 1.00
C GLY A 362 7.44 13.74 0.79
N LYS A 363 8.17 14.18 1.81
CA LYS A 363 9.06 15.34 1.74
C LYS A 363 10.30 15.02 0.88
N ASN A 364 10.83 16.02 0.21
CA ASN A 364 12.16 15.95 -0.40
C ASN A 364 13.21 16.52 0.57
N TYR A 365 14.34 15.83 0.73
CA TYR A 365 15.46 16.28 1.54
C TYR A 365 16.53 16.91 0.64
N THR A 366 17.07 18.04 1.06
CA THR A 366 18.17 18.70 0.33
C THR A 366 19.49 17.97 0.51
N GLN A 367 20.46 18.23 -0.39
CA GLN A 367 21.79 17.63 -0.27
C GLN A 367 22.48 18.09 1.01
N GLU A 368 22.23 19.33 1.46
CA GLU A 368 22.74 19.91 2.70
C GLU A 368 22.18 19.19 3.94
N GLU A 369 20.86 18.91 3.97
CA GLU A 369 20.24 18.14 5.05
C GLU A 369 20.85 16.73 5.13
N ILE A 370 21.05 16.07 3.99
CA ILE A 370 21.68 14.75 3.91
C ILE A 370 23.13 14.79 4.40
N GLU A 371 23.92 15.74 3.93
CA GLU A 371 25.34 15.86 4.29
C GLU A 371 25.53 16.15 5.79
N GLN A 372 24.65 16.99 6.35
CA GLN A 372 24.64 17.28 7.78
C GLN A 372 24.41 16.02 8.61
N GLU A 373 23.46 15.15 8.19
CA GLU A 373 23.20 13.91 8.91
C GLU A 373 24.39 12.92 8.77
N LEU A 374 25.01 12.81 7.61
CA LEU A 374 26.22 11.99 7.46
C LEU A 374 27.35 12.44 8.39
N GLN A 375 27.53 13.75 8.55
CA GLN A 375 28.50 14.35 9.48
C GLN A 375 28.12 14.10 10.94
N ASN A 376 26.83 14.24 11.30
CA ASN A 376 26.34 13.98 12.66
C ASN A 376 26.64 12.54 13.12
N PHE A 377 26.62 11.59 12.19
CA PHE A 377 26.95 10.19 12.44
C PHE A 377 28.43 9.86 12.25
N ASN A 378 29.29 10.84 11.95
CA ASN A 378 30.74 10.69 11.71
C ASN A 378 31.04 9.59 10.67
N LEU A 379 30.27 9.54 9.58
CA LEU A 379 30.47 8.56 8.51
C LEU A 379 31.46 9.10 7.47
N ASP A 380 32.35 8.22 7.00
CA ASP A 380 33.13 8.48 5.80
C ASP A 380 32.28 8.28 4.57
N TYR A 381 32.19 9.29 3.71
CA TYR A 381 31.40 9.25 2.50
C TYR A 381 32.17 9.80 1.29
N GLN A 382 31.79 9.30 0.11
CA GLN A 382 32.20 9.87 -1.16
C GLN A 382 31.05 10.69 -1.74
N LYS A 383 31.31 11.94 -2.13
CA LYS A 383 30.37 12.82 -2.82
C LYS A 383 30.57 12.71 -4.33
N TYR A 384 29.49 12.64 -5.07
CA TYR A 384 29.47 12.67 -6.53
C TYR A 384 28.82 13.96 -7.01
N GLU A 385 29.53 14.70 -7.88
CA GLU A 385 28.96 15.92 -8.49
C GLU A 385 28.03 15.58 -9.67
N ASN A 386 28.23 14.42 -10.30
CA ASN A 386 27.45 13.94 -11.42
C ASN A 386 26.63 12.70 -11.00
N PHE A 387 25.33 12.81 -11.07
CA PHE A 387 24.41 11.71 -10.71
C PHE A 387 24.56 10.48 -11.63
N GLU A 388 24.93 10.66 -12.91
CA GLU A 388 25.17 9.51 -13.80
C GLU A 388 26.42 8.70 -13.36
N GLU A 389 27.47 9.37 -12.89
CA GLU A 389 28.66 8.69 -12.32
C GLU A 389 28.33 7.92 -11.04
N LEU A 390 27.48 8.49 -10.18
CA LEU A 390 26.93 7.80 -9.01
C LEU A 390 26.17 6.52 -9.41
N CYS A 391 25.32 6.62 -10.44
CA CYS A 391 24.59 5.48 -10.96
C CYS A 391 25.52 4.44 -11.61
N GLU A 392 26.59 4.85 -12.30
CA GLU A 392 27.60 3.94 -12.87
C GLU A 392 28.31 3.15 -11.76
N PHE A 393 28.79 3.84 -10.72
CA PHE A 393 29.37 3.19 -9.54
C PHE A 393 28.39 2.20 -8.93
N THR A 394 27.15 2.63 -8.66
CA THR A 394 26.12 1.80 -8.03
C THR A 394 25.78 0.57 -8.88
N ALA A 395 25.68 0.73 -10.19
CA ALA A 395 25.44 -0.35 -11.14
C ALA A 395 26.57 -1.39 -11.14
N GLN A 396 27.83 -0.96 -11.07
CA GLN A 396 28.99 -1.84 -10.97
C GLN A 396 28.97 -2.66 -9.67
N GLU A 397 28.59 -2.04 -8.54
CA GLU A 397 28.51 -2.73 -7.26
C GLU A 397 27.31 -3.71 -7.23
N LEU A 398 26.16 -3.34 -7.80
CA LEU A 398 25.01 -4.26 -8.01
C LEU A 398 25.45 -5.47 -8.85
N ASN A 399 26.22 -5.26 -9.93
CA ASN A 399 26.72 -6.35 -10.79
C ASN A 399 27.69 -7.30 -10.06
N LYS A 400 28.33 -6.84 -8.99
CA LYS A 400 29.14 -7.66 -8.06
C LYS A 400 28.29 -8.35 -6.97
N ASN A 401 26.97 -8.32 -7.09
CA ASN A 401 25.98 -8.85 -6.12
C ASN A 401 26.02 -8.15 -4.75
N LYS A 402 26.44 -6.87 -4.71
CA LYS A 402 26.38 -6.07 -3.49
C LYS A 402 24.95 -5.64 -3.18
N ILE A 403 24.65 -5.49 -1.91
CA ILE A 403 23.35 -5.00 -1.42
C ILE A 403 23.46 -3.50 -1.19
N ILE A 404 22.59 -2.74 -1.85
CA ILE A 404 22.60 -1.28 -1.83
C ILE A 404 21.36 -0.76 -1.08
N GLY A 405 21.57 0.03 -0.02
CA GLY A 405 20.56 0.91 0.52
C GLY A 405 20.43 2.13 -0.40
N TRP A 406 19.27 2.32 -1.02
CA TRP A 406 18.99 3.37 -1.99
C TRP A 406 18.00 4.36 -1.43
N PHE A 407 18.43 5.61 -1.22
CA PHE A 407 17.64 6.70 -0.68
C PHE A 407 17.70 7.91 -1.61
N GLN A 408 16.66 8.15 -2.37
CA GLN A 408 16.61 9.20 -3.39
C GLN A 408 15.26 9.90 -3.38
N ASN A 409 15.26 11.20 -3.71
CA ASN A 409 14.05 11.99 -3.95
C ASN A 409 13.02 11.93 -2.80
N ARG A 410 11.75 12.18 -3.11
CA ARG A 410 10.62 12.07 -2.16
C ARG A 410 10.36 10.60 -1.82
N SER A 411 9.96 10.34 -0.58
CA SER A 411 9.57 8.99 -0.17
C SER A 411 8.25 8.55 -0.80
N GLU A 412 8.11 7.25 -0.95
CA GLU A 412 6.87 6.63 -1.37
C GLU A 412 5.80 6.77 -0.30
N PHE A 413 4.62 7.20 -0.71
CA PHE A 413 3.40 7.14 0.06
C PHE A 413 2.65 5.84 -0.27
N GLY A 414 2.42 5.01 0.75
CA GLY A 414 1.87 3.67 0.60
C GLY A 414 2.77 2.56 1.17
N PRO A 415 2.31 1.29 1.13
CA PRO A 415 2.97 0.18 1.81
C PRO A 415 4.15 -0.41 1.03
N ARG A 416 4.45 0.06 -0.18
CA ARG A 416 5.47 -0.51 -1.07
C ARG A 416 6.66 0.44 -1.23
N ALA A 417 7.87 -0.11 -1.25
CA ALA A 417 9.06 0.61 -1.72
C ALA A 417 9.09 0.55 -3.24
N LEU A 418 9.16 1.72 -3.87
CA LEU A 418 9.03 1.90 -5.31
C LEU A 418 10.27 2.58 -5.92
N GLY A 419 11.45 2.34 -5.36
CA GLY A 419 12.71 2.83 -5.90
C GLY A 419 13.17 4.18 -5.35
N SER A 420 12.61 4.65 -4.22
CA SER A 420 13.07 5.84 -3.50
C SER A 420 13.63 5.50 -2.12
N ARG A 421 13.02 4.58 -1.39
CA ARG A 421 13.45 4.07 -0.08
C ARG A 421 13.58 2.55 -0.16
N SER A 422 14.59 2.09 -0.89
CA SER A 422 14.71 0.72 -1.39
C SER A 422 16.02 0.05 -0.97
N LEU A 423 15.97 -1.26 -0.80
CA LEU A 423 17.16 -2.12 -0.85
C LEU A 423 17.19 -2.78 -2.23
N LEU A 424 18.30 -2.60 -2.92
CA LEU A 424 18.49 -3.08 -4.29
C LEU A 424 19.58 -4.15 -4.33
N MET A 425 19.43 -5.12 -5.23
CA MET A 425 20.42 -6.18 -5.48
C MET A 425 20.31 -6.71 -6.92
N HIS A 426 21.31 -7.44 -7.38
CA HIS A 426 21.29 -8.11 -8.67
C HIS A 426 20.17 -9.18 -8.72
N PRO A 427 19.27 -9.20 -9.73
CA PRO A 427 18.11 -10.08 -9.79
C PRO A 427 18.43 -11.50 -10.25
N GLY A 428 19.60 -11.73 -10.87
CA GLY A 428 19.93 -12.97 -11.59
C GLY A 428 20.23 -14.16 -10.68
N PRO A 429 21.27 -14.12 -9.83
CA PRO A 429 21.63 -15.29 -9.02
C PRO A 429 20.52 -15.69 -8.05
N ALA A 430 19.97 -16.90 -8.18
CA ALA A 430 18.87 -17.39 -7.33
C ALA A 430 19.19 -17.28 -5.82
N LYS A 431 20.46 -17.50 -5.43
CA LYS A 431 20.93 -17.37 -4.03
C LYS A 431 20.74 -15.96 -3.45
N ASN A 432 20.60 -14.93 -4.29
CA ASN A 432 20.43 -13.56 -3.82
C ASN A 432 19.09 -13.39 -3.08
N LYS A 433 18.06 -14.17 -3.41
CA LYS A 433 16.82 -14.25 -2.62
C LYS A 433 17.10 -14.72 -1.18
N ASP A 434 17.87 -15.78 -1.03
CA ASP A 434 18.18 -16.37 0.28
C ASP A 434 19.10 -15.44 1.08
N ILE A 435 20.09 -14.84 0.43
CA ILE A 435 20.98 -13.83 1.03
C ILE A 435 20.16 -12.65 1.57
N MET A 436 19.28 -12.08 0.77
CA MET A 436 18.46 -10.93 1.17
C MET A 436 17.49 -11.31 2.31
N ASN A 437 16.89 -12.50 2.27
CA ASN A 437 16.00 -12.96 3.33
C ASN A 437 16.73 -13.26 4.64
N SER A 438 17.91 -13.87 4.61
CA SER A 438 18.64 -14.32 5.81
C SER A 438 19.50 -13.23 6.42
N ARG A 439 20.24 -12.43 5.59
CA ARG A 439 21.16 -11.41 6.08
C ARG A 439 20.50 -10.08 6.44
N VAL A 440 19.42 -9.73 5.71
CA VAL A 440 18.88 -8.37 5.78
C VAL A 440 17.45 -8.34 6.28
N LYS A 441 16.57 -9.19 5.73
CA LYS A 441 15.13 -9.14 6.04
C LYS A 441 14.69 -10.06 7.17
N HIS A 442 15.51 -11.01 7.62
CA HIS A 442 15.25 -11.94 8.73
C HIS A 442 13.81 -12.49 8.72
N ARG A 443 13.33 -12.95 7.55
CA ARG A 443 11.93 -13.31 7.33
C ARG A 443 11.77 -14.66 6.65
N GLU A 444 10.54 -15.09 6.48
CA GLU A 444 10.17 -16.40 5.95
C GLU A 444 10.70 -16.60 4.51
N TYR A 445 11.26 -17.78 4.22
CA TYR A 445 11.90 -18.12 2.94
C TYR A 445 10.96 -18.11 1.74
N TRP A 446 9.64 -18.30 1.96
CA TRP A 446 8.66 -18.32 0.87
C TRP A 446 8.24 -16.92 0.39
N ARG A 447 8.60 -15.88 1.12
CA ARG A 447 8.26 -14.50 0.68
C ARG A 447 9.08 -14.13 -0.56
N PRO A 448 8.40 -13.76 -1.67
CA PRO A 448 9.10 -13.32 -2.87
C PRO A 448 9.67 -11.91 -2.72
N PHE A 449 10.64 -11.59 -3.58
CA PHE A 449 11.05 -10.22 -3.83
C PHE A 449 10.38 -9.68 -5.10
N ALA A 450 10.32 -8.36 -5.21
CA ALA A 450 9.84 -7.68 -6.39
C ALA A 450 11.02 -7.28 -7.28
N GLY A 451 10.71 -6.97 -8.54
CA GLY A 451 11.67 -6.34 -9.44
C GLY A 451 11.24 -4.93 -9.83
N ILE A 452 12.20 -4.11 -10.22
CA ILE A 452 11.95 -2.87 -10.98
C ILE A 452 12.53 -3.07 -12.36
N VAL A 453 11.71 -2.88 -13.41
CA VAL A 453 12.09 -3.03 -14.82
C VAL A 453 11.91 -1.70 -15.56
N LEU A 454 12.82 -1.40 -16.49
CA LEU A 454 12.57 -0.33 -17.45
C LEU A 454 11.36 -0.69 -18.32
N GLU A 455 10.37 0.20 -18.41
CA GLU A 455 9.08 -0.06 -19.07
C GLU A 455 9.24 -0.51 -20.52
N ASN A 456 10.17 0.09 -21.28
CA ASN A 456 10.48 -0.29 -22.64
C ASN A 456 11.12 -1.69 -22.80
N HIS A 457 11.46 -2.36 -21.70
CA HIS A 457 11.96 -3.73 -21.62
C HIS A 457 11.00 -4.70 -20.98
N LEU A 458 9.78 -4.28 -20.64
CA LEU A 458 8.76 -5.13 -20.01
C LEU A 458 8.53 -6.40 -20.84
N ASN A 459 8.26 -6.21 -22.13
CA ASN A 459 7.95 -7.31 -23.06
C ASN A 459 9.16 -8.20 -23.41
N ASP A 460 10.37 -7.83 -23.03
CA ASP A 460 11.52 -8.72 -23.17
C ASP A 460 11.51 -9.84 -22.12
N TYR A 461 10.95 -9.56 -20.94
CA TYR A 461 11.02 -10.43 -19.75
C TYR A 461 9.68 -11.05 -19.34
N PHE A 462 8.55 -10.39 -19.61
CA PHE A 462 7.24 -10.80 -19.14
C PHE A 462 6.28 -11.11 -20.29
N VAL A 463 5.30 -11.97 -20.00
CA VAL A 463 4.29 -12.41 -20.97
C VAL A 463 3.24 -11.33 -21.19
N GLU A 464 2.80 -10.74 -20.08
CA GLU A 464 1.81 -9.65 -20.09
C GLU A 464 2.46 -8.34 -20.54
N ASP A 465 1.70 -7.50 -21.23
CA ASP A 465 2.15 -6.27 -21.89
C ASP A 465 1.62 -4.97 -21.24
N PHE A 466 1.07 -5.07 -20.04
CA PHE A 466 0.56 -3.90 -19.33
C PHE A 466 1.50 -3.38 -18.24
N CYS A 467 1.57 -2.06 -18.08
CA CYS A 467 2.42 -1.41 -17.10
C CYS A 467 1.94 -1.65 -15.65
N SER A 468 2.90 -1.71 -14.73
CA SER A 468 2.71 -1.91 -13.30
C SER A 468 3.52 -0.88 -12.50
N PRO A 469 3.20 0.42 -12.54
CA PRO A 469 4.07 1.45 -11.95
C PRO A 469 4.15 1.37 -10.41
N TYR A 470 3.20 0.70 -9.75
CA TYR A 470 3.05 0.70 -8.28
C TYR A 470 3.18 -0.69 -7.63
N MET A 471 3.73 -1.69 -8.33
CA MET A 471 3.84 -3.08 -7.81
C MET A 471 2.49 -3.70 -7.38
N LEU A 472 1.41 -3.37 -8.08
CA LEU A 472 0.07 -3.86 -7.78
C LEU A 472 -0.39 -5.00 -8.67
N TYR A 473 0.51 -5.49 -9.52
CA TYR A 473 0.27 -6.64 -10.40
C TYR A 473 1.41 -7.65 -10.30
N SER A 474 1.09 -8.91 -10.58
CA SER A 474 2.03 -10.01 -10.73
C SER A 474 2.02 -10.47 -12.19
N LEU A 475 3.18 -10.52 -12.82
CA LEU A 475 3.33 -10.86 -14.23
C LEU A 475 4.07 -12.19 -14.40
N THR A 476 3.78 -12.92 -15.47
CA THR A 476 4.41 -14.21 -15.78
C THR A 476 5.77 -13.97 -16.43
N VAL A 477 6.82 -14.53 -15.86
CA VAL A 477 8.18 -14.45 -16.39
C VAL A 477 8.31 -15.38 -17.59
N LYS A 478 8.83 -14.87 -18.71
CA LYS A 478 9.12 -15.67 -19.91
C LYS A 478 10.12 -16.78 -19.60
N LYS A 479 9.87 -17.97 -20.13
CA LYS A 479 10.62 -19.17 -19.80
C LYS A 479 12.13 -19.02 -20.02
N GLU A 480 12.52 -18.38 -21.11
CA GLU A 480 13.90 -18.11 -21.51
C GLU A 480 14.61 -17.07 -20.62
N LYS A 481 13.84 -16.24 -19.89
CA LYS A 481 14.35 -15.17 -19.05
C LYS A 481 14.46 -15.51 -17.55
N LYS A 482 13.91 -16.65 -17.13
CA LYS A 482 13.88 -17.06 -15.72
C LYS A 482 15.25 -17.06 -15.05
N ASN A 483 16.29 -17.53 -15.75
CA ASN A 483 17.64 -17.60 -15.19
C ASN A 483 18.30 -16.21 -15.06
N GLU A 484 17.90 -15.24 -15.90
CA GLU A 484 18.43 -13.88 -15.82
C GLU A 484 17.90 -13.10 -14.62
N ILE A 485 16.70 -13.47 -14.09
CA ILE A 485 16.03 -12.80 -12.99
C ILE A 485 15.54 -13.79 -11.92
N ALA A 486 16.31 -14.87 -11.69
CA ALA A 486 15.90 -15.98 -10.84
C ALA A 486 15.63 -15.59 -9.37
N ALA A 487 16.31 -14.56 -8.84
CA ALA A 487 16.12 -14.12 -7.45
C ALA A 487 14.76 -13.45 -7.20
N ILE A 488 14.10 -12.95 -8.25
CA ILE A 488 12.79 -12.30 -8.17
C ILE A 488 11.67 -13.13 -8.83
N THR A 489 12.01 -14.23 -9.51
CA THR A 489 11.04 -15.16 -10.07
C THR A 489 10.51 -16.06 -8.97
N HIS A 490 9.19 -16.04 -8.74
CA HIS A 490 8.57 -16.90 -7.73
C HIS A 490 8.43 -18.34 -8.24
N VAL A 491 8.10 -19.28 -7.34
CA VAL A 491 8.05 -20.73 -7.65
C VAL A 491 6.99 -21.09 -8.70
N ASP A 492 5.94 -20.30 -8.83
CA ASP A 492 4.91 -20.40 -9.87
C ASP A 492 5.26 -19.68 -11.19
N ASN A 493 6.50 -19.20 -11.31
CA ASN A 493 7.03 -18.44 -12.44
C ASN A 493 6.45 -17.04 -12.62
N THR A 494 5.82 -16.49 -11.60
CA THR A 494 5.36 -15.10 -11.59
C THR A 494 6.39 -14.18 -10.92
N CYS A 495 6.25 -12.89 -11.15
CA CYS A 495 7.00 -11.84 -10.48
C CYS A 495 6.11 -10.63 -10.22
N ARG A 496 6.10 -10.12 -9.00
CA ARG A 496 5.55 -8.80 -8.72
C ARG A 496 6.54 -7.75 -9.18
N ILE A 497 6.13 -6.94 -10.17
CA ILE A 497 7.02 -6.04 -10.87
C ILE A 497 6.57 -4.58 -10.74
N GLN A 498 7.54 -3.66 -10.70
CA GLN A 498 7.33 -2.25 -10.95
C GLN A 498 7.91 -1.90 -12.32
N THR A 499 7.10 -1.25 -13.18
CA THR A 499 7.60 -0.62 -14.41
C THR A 499 8.00 0.82 -14.11
N VAL A 500 9.15 1.26 -14.65
CA VAL A 500 9.61 2.64 -14.48
C VAL A 500 10.02 3.26 -15.81
N THR A 501 9.76 4.57 -15.93
CA THR A 501 10.24 5.41 -17.03
C THR A 501 11.12 6.52 -16.48
N LYS A 502 12.03 7.05 -17.30
CA LYS A 502 12.87 8.21 -16.93
C LYS A 502 12.02 9.47 -16.69
N GLU A 503 10.82 9.53 -17.25
CA GLU A 503 9.91 10.66 -17.05
C GLU A 503 9.26 10.67 -15.66
N LEU A 504 8.86 9.48 -15.17
CA LEU A 504 8.14 9.35 -13.89
C LEU A 504 9.09 9.21 -12.71
N GLN A 505 10.25 8.57 -12.90
CA GLN A 505 11.19 8.30 -11.81
C GLN A 505 12.63 8.24 -12.35
N PRO A 506 13.24 9.41 -12.64
CA PRO A 506 14.52 9.52 -13.34
C PRO A 506 15.68 8.84 -12.59
N GLU A 507 15.68 8.89 -11.25
CA GLU A 507 16.80 8.41 -10.44
C GLU A 507 16.98 6.89 -10.59
N VAL A 508 15.94 6.12 -10.30
CA VAL A 508 16.01 4.65 -10.38
C VAL A 508 16.04 4.17 -11.84
N ALA A 509 15.37 4.88 -12.76
CA ALA A 509 15.44 4.55 -14.18
C ALA A 509 16.86 4.74 -14.76
N THR A 510 17.57 5.81 -14.36
CA THR A 510 18.98 6.04 -14.74
C THR A 510 19.87 4.94 -14.17
N LEU A 511 19.69 4.58 -12.89
CA LEU A 511 20.42 3.48 -12.28
C LEU A 511 20.22 2.16 -13.05
N ILE A 512 18.97 1.80 -13.37
CA ILE A 512 18.68 0.54 -14.09
C ILE A 512 19.23 0.58 -15.51
N GLN A 513 19.23 1.73 -16.16
CA GLN A 513 19.87 1.89 -17.48
C GLN A 513 21.40 1.63 -17.38
N LYS A 514 22.08 2.18 -16.38
CA LYS A 514 23.51 1.92 -16.13
C LYS A 514 23.76 0.47 -15.74
N PHE A 515 22.86 -0.13 -14.96
CA PHE A 515 22.95 -1.56 -14.61
C PHE A 515 22.78 -2.46 -15.84
N LYS A 516 21.88 -2.12 -16.77
CA LYS A 516 21.74 -2.81 -18.06
C LYS A 516 23.04 -2.73 -18.89
N GLU A 517 23.73 -1.58 -18.89
CA GLU A 517 24.98 -1.39 -19.64
C GLU A 517 26.09 -2.34 -19.17
N VAL A 518 26.16 -2.66 -17.88
CA VAL A 518 27.19 -3.54 -17.30
C VAL A 518 26.78 -5.00 -17.17
N SER A 519 25.48 -5.29 -17.01
CA SER A 519 24.97 -6.65 -16.78
C SER A 519 24.22 -7.26 -17.97
N GLY A 520 23.76 -6.42 -18.90
CA GLY A 520 22.81 -6.82 -19.93
C GLY A 520 21.35 -6.92 -19.47
N ILE A 521 21.06 -6.72 -18.16
CA ILE A 521 19.74 -6.96 -17.54
C ILE A 521 19.09 -5.62 -17.16
N PRO A 522 17.94 -5.25 -17.77
CA PRO A 522 17.22 -3.99 -17.49
C PRO A 522 16.29 -4.10 -16.26
N VAL A 523 16.64 -4.93 -15.29
CA VAL A 523 15.84 -5.24 -14.11
C VAL A 523 16.73 -5.27 -12.88
N VAL A 524 16.25 -4.76 -11.74
CA VAL A 524 16.91 -4.91 -10.42
C VAL A 524 15.96 -5.54 -9.41
N LEU A 525 16.48 -6.35 -8.48
CA LEU A 525 15.73 -6.78 -7.30
C LEU A 525 15.46 -5.58 -6.40
N ASN A 526 14.23 -5.45 -5.95
CA ASN A 526 13.78 -4.39 -5.05
C ASN A 526 13.04 -4.94 -3.83
N THR A 527 13.37 -4.39 -2.68
CA THR A 527 12.59 -4.55 -1.44
C THR A 527 12.64 -3.26 -0.62
N SER A 528 11.78 -3.16 0.39
CA SER A 528 11.71 -1.98 1.26
C SER A 528 13.00 -1.78 2.07
N PHE A 529 13.40 -0.53 2.26
CA PHE A 529 14.56 -0.18 3.09
C PHE A 529 14.13 -0.10 4.56
N ASN A 530 14.16 -1.24 5.24
CA ASN A 530 13.86 -1.44 6.66
C ASN A 530 14.29 -2.84 7.08
N ASP A 531 14.37 -3.11 8.36
CA ASP A 531 14.39 -4.48 8.91
C ASP A 531 12.98 -5.07 8.97
N ASN A 532 12.89 -6.33 9.36
CA ASN A 532 11.62 -7.02 9.58
C ASN A 532 10.87 -6.40 10.77
N GLY A 533 9.57 -6.15 10.58
CA GLY A 533 8.73 -5.54 11.62
C GLY A 533 8.86 -4.02 11.75
N GLU A 534 9.78 -3.37 11.04
CA GLU A 534 9.93 -1.91 11.02
C GLU A 534 9.18 -1.27 9.85
N PRO A 535 8.76 0.00 9.97
CA PRO A 535 8.35 0.82 8.82
C PRO A 535 9.52 1.07 7.86
N ILE A 536 9.22 1.38 6.60
CA ILE A 536 10.22 1.85 5.63
C ILE A 536 10.85 3.15 6.16
N VAL A 537 12.14 3.34 5.97
CA VAL A 537 12.84 4.57 6.36
C VAL A 537 12.22 5.81 5.71
N GLU A 538 12.16 6.92 6.44
CA GLU A 538 11.66 8.20 5.92
C GLU A 538 12.77 9.24 5.81
N THR A 539 13.49 9.47 6.91
CA THR A 539 14.50 10.54 7.01
C THR A 539 15.90 10.04 6.64
N PRO A 540 16.84 10.94 6.30
CA PRO A 540 18.26 10.57 6.18
C PRO A 540 18.80 9.89 7.44
N GLU A 541 18.39 10.36 8.63
CA GLU A 541 18.75 9.75 9.91
C GLU A 541 18.28 8.29 10.00
N ASP A 542 17.01 8.00 9.62
CA ASP A 542 16.50 6.63 9.59
C ASP A 542 17.30 5.73 8.65
N ALA A 543 17.63 6.24 7.46
CA ALA A 543 18.41 5.51 6.46
C ALA A 543 19.81 5.16 6.97
N ILE A 544 20.47 6.09 7.67
CA ILE A 544 21.78 5.89 8.28
C ILE A 544 21.70 4.87 9.43
N LYS A 545 20.69 4.99 10.30
CA LYS A 545 20.44 4.02 11.38
C LYS A 545 20.20 2.62 10.83
N ALA A 546 19.33 2.50 9.82
CA ALA A 546 19.07 1.23 9.16
C ALA A 546 20.33 0.67 8.46
N PHE A 547 21.11 1.52 7.79
CA PHE A 547 22.38 1.12 7.21
C PHE A 547 23.36 0.58 8.27
N ASN A 548 23.47 1.22 9.42
CA ASN A 548 24.35 0.77 10.50
C ASN A 548 23.91 -0.57 11.09
N ASN A 549 22.62 -0.83 11.17
CA ASN A 549 22.04 -2.04 11.79
C ASN A 549 21.91 -3.23 10.84
N LEU A 550 21.71 -2.99 9.54
CA LEU A 550 21.51 -4.03 8.55
C LEU A 550 22.85 -4.47 7.92
N ASP A 551 22.93 -5.73 7.51
CA ASP A 551 24.11 -6.27 6.80
C ASP A 551 24.00 -5.97 5.29
N ILE A 552 24.14 -4.67 4.94
CA ILE A 552 24.17 -4.16 3.57
C ILE A 552 25.54 -3.54 3.26
N ASP A 553 25.95 -3.58 1.99
CA ASP A 553 27.32 -3.22 1.61
C ASP A 553 27.53 -1.71 1.44
N TYR A 554 26.55 -1.02 0.88
CA TYR A 554 26.60 0.42 0.61
C TYR A 554 25.29 1.11 0.94
N LEU A 555 25.39 2.36 1.39
CA LEU A 555 24.28 3.32 1.41
C LEU A 555 24.54 4.36 0.32
N VAL A 556 23.62 4.48 -0.63
CA VAL A 556 23.58 5.54 -1.66
C VAL A 556 22.44 6.47 -1.29
N ILE A 557 22.77 7.66 -0.81
CA ILE A 557 21.82 8.64 -0.27
C ILE A 557 22.07 10.02 -0.89
N GLY A 558 21.06 10.53 -1.63
CA GLY A 558 21.28 11.71 -2.46
C GLY A 558 22.47 11.51 -3.39
N ASN A 559 23.42 12.42 -3.37
CA ASN A 559 24.66 12.37 -4.15
C ASN A 559 25.83 11.72 -3.39
N TYR A 560 25.57 11.03 -2.28
CA TYR A 560 26.61 10.49 -1.41
C TYR A 560 26.59 8.97 -1.40
N VAL A 561 27.77 8.37 -1.28
CA VAL A 561 27.99 6.93 -1.10
C VAL A 561 28.74 6.70 0.20
N VAL A 562 28.16 5.88 1.06
CA VAL A 562 28.80 5.37 2.27
C VAL A 562 29.06 3.89 2.09
N LYS A 563 30.31 3.45 2.29
CA LYS A 563 30.68 2.05 2.28
C LYS A 563 30.61 1.49 3.69
N LYS A 564 30.02 0.30 3.86
CA LYS A 564 30.07 -0.39 5.15
C LYS A 564 31.51 -0.72 5.51
N SER A 565 31.97 -0.24 6.66
CA SER A 565 33.28 -0.64 7.18
C SER A 565 33.29 -2.14 7.45
N GLU A 566 34.34 -2.84 7.04
CA GLU A 566 34.54 -4.22 7.45
C GLU A 566 34.67 -4.24 8.98
N ILE A 567 33.71 -4.85 9.66
CA ILE A 567 33.83 -5.09 11.10
C ILE A 567 34.97 -6.10 11.23
N SER A 568 36.17 -5.65 11.62
CA SER A 568 37.21 -6.53 12.08
C SER A 568 36.71 -7.17 13.39
N TYR A 569 36.21 -8.41 13.29
CA TYR A 569 36.06 -9.22 14.50
C TYR A 569 37.46 -9.44 15.09
N LEU A 570 37.85 -8.59 16.06
CA LEU A 570 38.97 -8.82 16.95
C LEU A 570 38.55 -9.77 18.07
#